data_eaa29a8f56605bb09b191a2f4a2f751e
#
_entry.id   eaa29a8f56605bb09b191a2f4a2f751e
#
_cell.length_a   1.000
_cell.length_b   1.000
_cell.length_c   1.000
_cell.angle_alpha   90.00
_cell.angle_beta   90.00
_cell.angle_gamma   90.00
#
_symmetry.space_group_name_H-M   'P 1'
#
loop_
_entity.id
_entity.type
_entity.pdbx_description
1 polymer ?
#
loop_
_entity_poly.entity_id
_entity_poly.type
_entity_poly.pdbx_seq_one_letter_code
_entity_poly.pdbx_strand_id
1 'polypeptide(L)'
;MEFDSLSWRVIGAAIEVHRELGPGLLESTYERCLVHELRERGIECVSQMPLPVTYKGMYIDCGYRIDILVERTLMIELKSVNALQRIHEAQLLTYMKLARVPDGLLINFNTTPLKNGIRSLSISKTLQDLPKQTLPGLPELPG
;
A
#
# COMPACT_ATOMS: atom_id res chain seq x y z
N MET A 1 14.45 9.46 -6.90
CA MET A 1 13.10 9.35 -6.34
C MET A 1 13.13 9.83 -4.90
N GLU A 2 12.36 10.85 -4.62
CA GLU A 2 12.24 11.35 -3.26
C GLU A 2 11.04 10.70 -2.56
N PHE A 3 11.23 10.35 -1.30
CA PHE A 3 10.17 9.81 -0.45
C PHE A 3 9.93 10.76 0.71
N ASP A 4 8.69 10.87 1.16
CA ASP A 4 8.40 11.59 2.39
C ASP A 4 8.90 10.79 3.61
N SER A 5 8.84 11.41 4.79
CA SER A 5 9.40 10.79 6.01
C SER A 5 8.68 9.50 6.39
N LEU A 6 7.35 9.41 6.18
CA LEU A 6 6.61 8.18 6.47
C LEU A 6 7.02 7.06 5.52
N SER A 7 7.12 7.36 4.22
CA SER A 7 7.57 6.37 3.23
C SER A 7 8.97 5.85 3.56
N TRP A 8 9.90 6.72 3.96
CA TRP A 8 11.24 6.30 4.37
C TRP A 8 11.22 5.36 5.57
N ARG A 9 10.36 5.64 6.55
CA ARG A 9 10.22 4.77 7.73
C ARG A 9 9.67 3.40 7.34
N VAL A 10 8.70 3.36 6.45
CA VAL A 10 8.13 2.10 5.94
C VAL A 10 9.17 1.34 5.13
N ILE A 11 9.89 2.02 4.25
CA ILE A 11 10.94 1.39 3.45
C ILE A 11 12.03 0.78 4.36
N GLY A 12 12.41 1.49 5.42
CA GLY A 12 13.35 0.97 6.41
C GLY A 12 12.86 -0.33 7.04
N ALA A 13 11.59 -0.39 7.40
CA ALA A 13 10.97 -1.60 7.93
C ALA A 13 10.97 -2.74 6.90
N ALA A 14 10.63 -2.43 5.65
CA ALA A 14 10.62 -3.42 4.58
C ALA A 14 12.02 -3.97 4.29
N ILE A 15 13.03 -3.11 4.32
CA ILE A 15 14.42 -3.53 4.15
C ILE A 15 14.83 -4.50 5.26
N GLU A 16 14.43 -4.24 6.50
CA GLU A 16 14.72 -5.15 7.61
C GLU A 16 14.08 -6.50 7.40
N VAL A 17 12.81 -6.54 7.00
CA VAL A 17 12.12 -7.80 6.69
C VAL A 17 12.84 -8.55 5.57
N HIS A 18 13.21 -7.85 4.51
CA HIS A 18 13.91 -8.46 3.36
C HIS A 18 15.28 -8.97 3.75
N ARG A 19 15.99 -8.26 4.63
CA ARG A 19 17.30 -8.69 5.12
C ARG A 19 17.20 -10.02 5.87
N GLU A 20 16.18 -10.17 6.70
CA GLU A 20 15.99 -11.38 7.49
C GLU A 20 15.51 -12.56 6.65
N LEU A 21 14.60 -12.33 5.70
CA LEU A 21 13.91 -13.41 4.99
C LEU A 21 14.46 -13.68 3.58
N GLY A 22 15.01 -12.68 2.92
CA GLY A 22 15.42 -12.78 1.52
C GLY A 22 14.24 -12.83 0.56
N PRO A 23 14.51 -12.99 -0.74
CA PRO A 23 13.48 -13.13 -1.77
C PRO A 23 12.87 -14.53 -1.80
N GLY A 24 11.77 -14.71 -2.54
CA GLY A 24 11.24 -16.01 -2.90
C GLY A 24 10.11 -16.55 -2.05
N LEU A 25 9.64 -15.80 -1.06
CA LEU A 25 8.52 -16.23 -0.23
C LEU A 25 7.19 -15.69 -0.79
N LEU A 26 6.09 -16.15 -0.21
CA LEU A 26 4.76 -15.70 -0.57
C LEU A 26 4.52 -14.26 -0.13
N GLU A 27 3.70 -13.53 -0.89
CA GLU A 27 3.33 -12.15 -0.55
C GLU A 27 2.73 -12.06 0.86
N SER A 28 1.87 -13.01 1.24
CA SER A 28 1.25 -13.05 2.55
C SER A 28 2.26 -13.17 3.70
N THR A 29 3.36 -13.86 3.49
CA THR A 29 4.42 -13.98 4.47
C THR A 29 5.09 -12.63 4.71
N TYR A 30 5.45 -11.94 3.63
CA TYR A 30 6.07 -10.62 3.73
C TYR A 30 5.12 -9.61 4.36
N GLU A 31 3.83 -9.68 4.02
CA GLU A 31 2.83 -8.79 4.59
C GLU A 31 2.77 -8.92 6.11
N ARG A 32 2.67 -10.14 6.61
CA ARG A 32 2.60 -10.38 8.06
C ARG A 32 3.86 -9.92 8.76
N CYS A 33 5.02 -10.17 8.19
CA CYS A 33 6.28 -9.73 8.77
C CYS A 33 6.43 -8.21 8.75
N LEU A 34 6.01 -7.57 7.65
CA LEU A 34 6.07 -6.13 7.54
C LEU A 34 5.11 -5.45 8.52
N VAL A 35 3.90 -5.97 8.68
CA VAL A 35 2.95 -5.45 9.68
C VAL A 35 3.57 -5.54 11.09
N HIS A 36 4.17 -6.67 11.41
CA HIS A 36 4.83 -6.86 12.70
C HIS A 36 5.95 -5.83 12.91
N GLU A 37 6.81 -5.67 11.90
CA GLU A 37 7.93 -4.74 11.98
C GLU A 37 7.45 -3.28 12.10
N LEU A 38 6.41 -2.90 11.35
CA LEU A 38 5.84 -1.56 11.44
C LEU A 38 5.31 -1.27 12.84
N ARG A 39 4.59 -2.22 13.42
CA ARG A 39 4.03 -2.06 14.77
C ARG A 39 5.12 -1.99 15.83
N GLU A 40 6.18 -2.80 15.69
CA GLU A 40 7.33 -2.73 16.58
C GLU A 40 8.01 -1.36 16.54
N ARG A 41 7.95 -0.68 15.39
CA ARG A 41 8.51 0.65 15.22
C ARG A 41 7.53 1.77 15.58
N GLY A 42 6.36 1.43 16.14
CA GLY A 42 5.36 2.41 16.52
C GLY A 42 4.61 3.04 15.35
N ILE A 43 4.62 2.39 14.20
CA ILE A 43 3.92 2.88 13.00
C ILE A 43 2.56 2.19 12.92
N GLU A 44 1.49 2.99 13.02
CA GLU A 44 0.12 2.46 12.95
C GLU A 44 -0.19 1.97 11.54
N CYS A 45 -0.73 0.76 11.45
CA CYS A 45 -1.13 0.19 10.16
C CYS A 45 -2.27 -0.81 10.32
N VAL A 46 -3.00 -0.99 9.21
CA VAL A 46 -4.08 -1.97 9.09
C VAL A 46 -3.80 -2.82 7.86
N SER A 47 -3.94 -4.15 7.99
CA SER A 47 -3.74 -5.07 6.87
C SER A 47 -5.07 -5.59 6.35
N GLN A 48 -5.12 -5.91 5.05
CA GLN A 48 -6.27 -6.52 4.39
C GLN A 48 -7.55 -5.70 4.56
N MET A 49 -7.43 -4.38 4.41
CA MET A 49 -8.58 -3.48 4.48
C MET A 49 -9.48 -3.69 3.27
N PRO A 50 -10.79 -3.97 3.48
CA PRO A 50 -11.73 -4.09 2.36
C PRO A 50 -11.78 -2.82 1.52
N LEU A 51 -11.82 -2.98 0.20
CA LEU A 51 -11.90 -1.87 -0.74
C LEU A 51 -13.10 -2.07 -1.65
N PRO A 52 -14.25 -1.48 -1.32
CA PRO A 52 -15.42 -1.56 -2.19
C PRO A 52 -15.29 -0.62 -3.39
N VAL A 53 -16.02 -0.92 -4.44
CA VAL A 53 -16.12 -0.07 -5.63
C VAL A 53 -17.50 0.59 -5.62
N THR A 54 -17.53 1.91 -5.80
CA THR A 54 -18.79 2.63 -6.01
C THR A 54 -18.85 3.04 -7.47
N TYR A 55 -19.92 2.60 -8.15
CA TYR A 55 -20.13 2.90 -9.56
C TYR A 55 -21.47 3.58 -9.72
N LYS A 56 -21.46 4.87 -10.07
CA LYS A 56 -22.67 5.67 -10.31
C LYS A 56 -23.71 5.50 -9.20
N GLY A 57 -23.26 5.60 -7.96
CA GLY A 57 -24.12 5.46 -6.78
C GLY A 57 -24.35 4.02 -6.33
N MET A 58 -23.92 3.03 -7.09
CA MET A 58 -24.06 1.62 -6.74
C MET A 58 -22.82 1.14 -5.99
N TYR A 59 -23.03 0.57 -4.80
CA TYR A 59 -21.97 0.01 -3.98
C TYR A 59 -21.74 -1.45 -4.36
N ILE A 60 -20.51 -1.81 -4.66
CA ILE A 60 -20.14 -3.17 -5.06
C ILE A 60 -19.00 -3.65 -4.17
N ASP A 61 -19.22 -4.77 -3.47
CA ASP A 61 -18.14 -5.47 -2.77
C ASP A 61 -17.64 -6.59 -3.67
N CYS A 62 -16.50 -6.37 -4.31
CA CYS A 62 -15.87 -7.32 -5.22
C CYS A 62 -14.75 -8.13 -4.56
N GLY A 63 -14.57 -7.99 -3.24
CA GLY A 63 -13.53 -8.70 -2.52
C GLY A 63 -12.14 -8.10 -2.64
N TYR A 64 -12.01 -6.90 -3.20
CA TYR A 64 -10.71 -6.22 -3.23
C TYR A 64 -10.25 -5.87 -1.83
N ARG A 65 -8.96 -5.94 -1.62
CA ARG A 65 -8.34 -5.63 -0.32
C ARG A 65 -7.10 -4.78 -0.52
N ILE A 66 -6.89 -3.86 0.39
CA ILE A 66 -5.64 -3.11 0.50
C ILE A 66 -4.70 -3.96 1.35
N ASP A 67 -3.50 -4.24 0.86
CA ASP A 67 -2.56 -5.08 1.61
C ASP A 67 -2.25 -4.45 2.96
N ILE A 68 -1.70 -3.24 2.97
CA ILE A 68 -1.41 -2.51 4.21
C ILE A 68 -1.72 -1.03 4.00
N LEU A 69 -2.48 -0.46 4.93
CA LEU A 69 -2.73 0.98 4.96
C LEU A 69 -2.03 1.55 6.19
N VAL A 70 -1.08 2.46 5.97
CA VAL A 70 -0.24 3.04 7.01
C VAL A 70 -0.73 4.45 7.33
N GLU A 71 -1.07 4.67 8.60
CA GLU A 71 -1.51 5.97 9.12
C GLU A 71 -2.58 6.64 8.22
N ARG A 72 -3.35 5.85 7.50
CA ARG A 72 -4.45 6.26 6.60
C ARG A 72 -4.02 7.16 5.43
N THR A 73 -2.71 7.37 5.25
CA THR A 73 -2.20 8.25 4.21
C THR A 73 -1.28 7.57 3.22
N LEU A 74 -0.84 6.35 3.52
CA LEU A 74 0.10 5.62 2.68
C LEU A 74 -0.41 4.20 2.46
N MET A 75 -0.67 3.85 1.19
CA MET A 75 -1.11 2.52 0.80
C MET A 75 0.08 1.70 0.31
N ILE A 76 0.25 0.50 0.85
CA ILE A 76 1.33 -0.39 0.45
C ILE A 76 0.75 -1.59 -0.26
N GLU A 77 1.24 -1.85 -1.47
CA GLU A 77 0.93 -3.05 -2.25
C GLU A 77 2.19 -3.91 -2.32
N LEU A 78 2.09 -5.16 -1.88
CA LEU A 78 3.21 -6.08 -1.88
C LEU A 78 3.14 -7.03 -3.05
N LYS A 79 4.29 -7.30 -3.65
CA LYS A 79 4.44 -8.28 -4.72
C LYS A 79 5.62 -9.18 -4.44
N SER A 80 5.56 -10.39 -5.00
CA SER A 80 6.66 -11.35 -4.99
C SER A 80 6.72 -11.97 -6.39
N VAL A 81 7.15 -11.18 -7.36
CA VAL A 81 7.14 -11.51 -8.78
C VAL A 81 8.52 -11.30 -9.38
N ASN A 82 8.76 -11.86 -10.57
CA ASN A 82 10.05 -11.73 -11.24
C ASN A 82 10.40 -10.27 -11.56
N ALA A 83 9.40 -9.50 -11.98
CA ALA A 83 9.59 -8.07 -12.28
C ALA A 83 8.25 -7.34 -12.14
N LEU A 84 8.30 -6.13 -11.60
CA LEU A 84 7.13 -5.26 -11.56
C LEU A 84 6.76 -4.83 -12.98
N GLN A 85 5.45 -4.82 -13.27
CA GLN A 85 4.91 -4.45 -14.56
C GLN A 85 4.00 -3.22 -14.41
N ARG A 86 3.70 -2.59 -15.55
CA ARG A 86 2.81 -1.41 -15.56
C ARG A 86 1.45 -1.68 -14.94
N ILE A 87 0.92 -2.89 -15.10
CA ILE A 87 -0.37 -3.24 -14.53
C ILE A 87 -0.33 -3.20 -12.99
N HIS A 88 0.80 -3.53 -12.38
CA HIS A 88 0.93 -3.47 -10.92
C HIS A 88 0.84 -2.02 -10.44
N GLU A 89 1.49 -1.09 -11.13
CA GLU A 89 1.41 0.33 -10.79
C GLU A 89 0.00 0.88 -11.02
N ALA A 90 -0.61 0.51 -12.16
CA ALA A 90 -1.96 0.95 -12.49
C ALA A 90 -2.97 0.46 -11.45
N GLN A 91 -2.82 -0.77 -10.96
CA GLN A 91 -3.69 -1.34 -9.93
C GLN A 91 -3.57 -0.56 -8.62
N LEU A 92 -2.34 -0.28 -8.17
CA LEU A 92 -2.14 0.50 -6.96
C LEU A 92 -2.73 1.90 -7.10
N LEU A 93 -2.48 2.54 -8.24
CA LEU A 93 -3.01 3.89 -8.51
C LEU A 93 -4.54 3.90 -8.46
N THR A 94 -5.18 2.89 -9.05
CA THR A 94 -6.64 2.76 -9.02
C THR A 94 -7.15 2.58 -7.59
N TYR A 95 -6.50 1.73 -6.81
CA TYR A 95 -6.87 1.51 -5.40
C TYR A 95 -6.72 2.79 -4.59
N MET A 96 -5.63 3.54 -4.82
CA MET A 96 -5.42 4.82 -4.14
C MET A 96 -6.55 5.82 -4.44
N LYS A 97 -6.99 5.87 -5.70
CA LYS A 97 -8.10 6.74 -6.11
C LYS A 97 -9.40 6.32 -5.45
N LEU A 98 -9.72 5.03 -5.46
CA LEU A 98 -10.93 4.50 -4.84
C LEU A 98 -10.96 4.77 -3.34
N ALA A 99 -9.85 4.58 -2.67
CA ALA A 99 -9.73 4.78 -1.22
C ALA A 99 -9.48 6.24 -0.83
N ARG A 100 -9.20 7.11 -1.79
CA ARG A 100 -8.78 8.51 -1.57
C ARG A 100 -7.56 8.61 -0.67
N VAL A 101 -6.60 7.73 -0.91
CA VAL A 101 -5.31 7.72 -0.20
C VAL A 101 -4.27 8.41 -1.10
N PRO A 102 -3.58 9.44 -0.61
CA PRO A 102 -2.76 10.29 -1.49
C PRO A 102 -1.46 9.66 -1.96
N ASP A 103 -0.88 8.75 -1.19
CA ASP A 103 0.44 8.19 -1.48
C ASP A 103 0.42 6.67 -1.44
N GLY A 104 1.27 6.05 -2.26
CA GLY A 104 1.37 4.61 -2.32
C GLY A 104 2.80 4.13 -2.55
N LEU A 105 3.09 2.95 -2.04
CA LEU A 105 4.33 2.24 -2.29
C LEU A 105 4.01 0.87 -2.85
N LEU A 106 4.63 0.55 -3.97
CA LEU A 106 4.61 -0.79 -4.54
C LEU A 106 5.97 -1.42 -4.23
N ILE A 107 5.96 -2.54 -3.52
CA ILE A 107 7.18 -3.18 -3.05
C ILE A 107 7.23 -4.62 -3.55
N ASN A 108 8.22 -4.94 -4.37
CA ASN A 108 8.46 -6.30 -4.84
C ASN A 108 9.56 -6.94 -4.00
N PHE A 109 9.18 -7.81 -3.08
CA PHE A 109 10.12 -8.50 -2.20
C PHE A 109 11.02 -9.51 -2.92
N ASN A 110 10.70 -9.85 -4.15
CA ASN A 110 11.52 -10.77 -4.94
C ASN A 110 12.69 -10.06 -5.64
N THR A 111 12.90 -8.79 -5.36
CA THR A 111 13.96 -7.96 -5.96
C THR A 111 15.12 -7.81 -4.98
N THR A 112 16.36 -8.00 -5.44
CA THR A 112 17.56 -7.80 -4.63
C THR A 112 18.51 -6.85 -5.36
N PRO A 113 18.94 -5.73 -4.75
CA PRO A 113 18.50 -5.20 -3.44
C PRO A 113 17.05 -4.72 -3.50
N LEU A 114 16.39 -4.73 -2.36
CA LEU A 114 14.96 -4.41 -2.29
C LEU A 114 14.62 -3.04 -2.88
N LYS A 115 15.49 -2.05 -2.69
CA LYS A 115 15.26 -0.68 -3.20
C LYS A 115 14.96 -0.63 -4.70
N ASN A 116 15.51 -1.57 -5.47
CA ASN A 116 15.28 -1.63 -6.92
C ASN A 116 13.88 -2.14 -7.26
N GLY A 117 13.17 -2.72 -6.29
CA GLY A 117 11.80 -3.20 -6.45
C GLY A 117 10.76 -2.29 -5.81
N ILE A 118 11.10 -1.04 -5.52
CA ILE A 118 10.17 -0.11 -4.90
C ILE A 118 9.76 0.98 -5.89
N ARG A 119 8.44 1.22 -5.97
CA ARG A 119 7.87 2.32 -6.77
C ARG A 119 7.01 3.17 -5.85
N SER A 120 7.17 4.49 -5.96
CA SER A 120 6.37 5.46 -5.21
C SER A 120 5.37 6.12 -6.14
N LEU A 121 4.11 6.19 -5.72
CA LEU A 121 3.03 6.82 -6.48
C LEU A 121 2.37 7.88 -5.62
N SER A 122 1.87 8.93 -6.27
CA SER A 122 1.15 10.01 -5.58
C SER A 122 0.03 10.54 -6.46
N ILE A 123 -1.14 10.78 -5.85
CA ILE A 123 -2.31 11.36 -6.51
C ILE A 123 -2.82 12.59 -5.76
N SER A 124 -2.00 13.19 -4.93
CA SER A 124 -2.44 14.29 -4.06
C SER A 124 -3.08 15.45 -4.83
N LYS A 125 -2.60 15.72 -6.06
CA LYS A 125 -3.13 16.82 -6.87
C LYS A 125 -4.50 16.54 -7.47
N THR A 126 -4.83 15.26 -7.71
CA THR A 126 -6.11 14.85 -8.32
C THR A 126 -7.13 14.38 -7.29
N LEU A 127 -6.71 14.22 -6.04
CA LEU A 127 -7.57 13.67 -5.00
C LEU A 127 -8.81 14.53 -4.74
N GLN A 128 -8.69 15.83 -4.86
CA GLN A 128 -9.80 16.77 -4.64
C GLN A 128 -10.90 16.63 -5.67
N ASP A 129 -10.58 16.18 -6.88
CA ASP A 129 -11.51 16.02 -7.98
C ASP A 129 -12.24 14.68 -7.95
N LEU A 130 -11.89 13.80 -7.02
CA LEU A 130 -12.53 12.49 -6.91
C LEU A 130 -13.78 12.55 -6.05
N PRO A 131 -14.81 11.75 -6.37
CA PRO A 131 -15.97 11.61 -5.50
C PRO A 131 -15.54 11.13 -4.12
N LYS A 132 -16.19 11.66 -3.08
CA LYS A 132 -15.92 11.19 -1.72
C LYS A 132 -16.39 9.74 -1.56
N GLN A 133 -15.51 8.90 -1.03
CA GLN A 133 -15.81 7.51 -0.74
C GLN A 133 -15.27 7.17 0.64
N THR A 134 -16.13 6.59 1.48
CA THR A 134 -15.75 6.16 2.82
C THR A 134 -15.48 4.67 2.80
N LEU A 135 -14.31 4.25 3.30
CA LEU A 135 -14.00 2.83 3.44
C LEU A 135 -14.67 2.28 4.69
N PRO A 136 -15.34 1.11 4.60
CA PRO A 136 -15.91 0.47 5.77
C PRO A 136 -14.85 0.16 6.81
N GLY A 137 -15.18 0.40 8.08
CA GLY A 137 -14.28 0.09 9.20
C GLY A 137 -13.18 1.11 9.44
N LEU A 138 -13.07 2.15 8.60
CA LEU A 138 -12.17 3.27 8.87
C LEU A 138 -12.93 4.41 9.51
N PRO A 139 -12.42 5.02 10.58
CA PRO A 139 -12.98 6.29 11.04
C PRO A 139 -12.73 7.35 9.98
N GLU A 140 -13.57 8.39 9.96
CA GLU A 140 -13.39 9.49 9.03
C GLU A 140 -12.02 10.12 9.20
N LEU A 141 -11.37 10.45 8.05
CA LEU A 141 -10.12 11.17 8.09
C LEU A 141 -10.39 12.59 8.58
N PRO A 142 -9.51 13.16 9.43
CA PRO A 142 -9.65 14.57 9.80
C PRO A 142 -9.58 15.41 8.53
N GLY A 143 -10.53 16.31 8.41
CA GLY A 143 -10.75 17.13 7.23
C GLY A 143 -9.60 18.04 6.86
#